data_a845dd30e4bf5fc211e8bbb8bee021c9
#
_entry.id   a845dd30e4bf5fc211e8bbb8bee021c9
#
_cell.length_a   1.000
_cell.length_b   1.000
_cell.length_c   1.000
_cell.angle_alpha   90.00
_cell.angle_beta   90.00
_cell.angle_gamma   90.00
#
_symmetry.space_group_name_H-M   'P 1'
#
loop_
_entity.id
_entity.type
_entity.pdbx_description
1 polymer ?
#
loop_
_entity_poly.entity_id
_entity_poly.type
_entity_poly.pdbx_seq_one_letter_code
_entity_poly.pdbx_strand_id
1 'polypeptide(L)'
;MGSSPRLSEGAGSAGLSRHNYVIIGAMLAIGFFVVALIYSAVGFGGGSTYIALLALSDYPAEVVPLIALPCNIAVVSVGSYLAVHRRDFDWRLSVPFFVASVPMAFVGGLIPLDATVYFLLLGLSLAIAGVSLIVRTAPDGATTLGARGWGLASVIGGGLGLLSGMVGIGGGIFLAPILHHLRWASSKTIAALCSFFILINSLSGLAGQTLKTGTDSAISGLYEAIPLLIAVVLGGVVGGRFVIEGFANQRVAQLTGLLVLLVGLRILWAWSSYLHV
;
A
#
# COMPACT_ATOMS: atom_id res chain seq x y z
N MET A 1 -26.96 57.64 -3.38
CA MET A 1 -27.78 56.51 -2.89
C MET A 1 -27.59 55.36 -3.89
N GLY A 2 -26.72 54.47 -3.58
CA GLY A 2 -26.39 53.29 -4.42
C GLY A 2 -26.32 52.10 -3.49
N SER A 3 -27.31 51.23 -3.58
CA SER A 3 -27.42 49.98 -2.84
C SER A 3 -26.52 48.93 -3.49
N SER A 4 -25.47 48.52 -2.76
CA SER A 4 -24.66 47.35 -3.08
C SER A 4 -25.48 46.06 -2.90
N PRO A 5 -25.47 45.13 -3.86
CA PRO A 5 -26.08 43.82 -3.66
C PRO A 5 -25.20 43.00 -2.70
N ARG A 6 -25.76 42.55 -1.59
CA ARG A 6 -25.20 41.51 -0.74
C ARG A 6 -25.12 40.23 -1.54
N LEU A 7 -23.91 39.75 -1.77
CA LEU A 7 -23.67 38.38 -2.21
C LEU A 7 -24.20 37.43 -1.12
N SER A 8 -25.27 36.74 -1.45
CA SER A 8 -25.79 35.65 -0.66
C SER A 8 -24.71 34.54 -0.60
N GLU A 9 -24.13 34.35 0.55
CA GLU A 9 -23.33 33.16 0.87
C GLU A 9 -24.20 31.92 0.59
N GLY A 10 -23.80 31.15 -0.43
CA GLY A 10 -24.41 29.89 -0.75
C GLY A 10 -24.15 28.90 0.39
N ALA A 11 -25.19 28.59 1.14
CA ALA A 11 -25.24 27.46 2.05
C ALA A 11 -25.06 26.17 1.25
N GLY A 12 -23.96 25.46 1.49
CA GLY A 12 -23.70 24.17 0.80
C GLY A 12 -22.43 23.45 1.17
N SER A 13 -21.81 23.78 2.30
CA SER A 13 -20.86 22.85 2.94
C SER A 13 -21.32 22.64 4.37
N ALA A 14 -21.96 21.51 4.63
CA ALA A 14 -22.25 21.06 5.97
C ALA A 14 -20.89 20.90 6.69
N GLY A 15 -20.47 21.93 7.41
CA GLY A 15 -19.24 21.97 8.17
C GLY A 15 -19.29 20.88 9.21
N LEU A 16 -18.58 19.79 8.96
CA LEU A 16 -18.21 18.85 10.01
C LEU A 16 -17.60 19.70 11.13
N SER A 17 -18.15 19.60 12.33
CA SER A 17 -17.65 20.39 13.45
C SER A 17 -16.17 20.02 13.66
N ARG A 18 -15.34 20.95 14.12
CA ARG A 18 -13.91 20.72 14.44
C ARG A 18 -13.71 19.45 15.29
N HIS A 19 -14.69 19.10 16.08
CA HIS A 19 -14.77 17.90 16.88
C HIS A 19 -14.81 16.63 16.03
N ASN A 20 -15.57 16.61 14.94
CA ASN A 20 -15.67 15.44 14.04
C ASN A 20 -14.35 15.19 13.28
N TYR A 21 -13.64 16.22 12.87
CA TYR A 21 -12.31 16.07 12.25
C TYR A 21 -11.29 15.45 13.20
N VAL A 22 -11.31 15.83 14.48
CA VAL A 22 -10.43 15.23 15.51
C VAL A 22 -10.76 13.76 15.73
N ILE A 23 -12.04 13.41 15.78
CA ILE A 23 -12.49 12.02 15.97
C ILE A 23 -12.08 11.16 14.77
N ILE A 24 -12.32 11.62 13.54
CA ILE A 24 -11.95 10.88 12.31
C ILE A 24 -10.44 10.69 12.27
N GLY A 25 -9.66 11.74 12.54
CA GLY A 25 -8.20 11.65 12.60
C GLY A 25 -7.70 10.67 13.65
N ALA A 26 -8.30 10.64 14.85
CA ALA A 26 -7.97 9.68 15.89
C ALA A 26 -8.32 8.24 15.49
N MET A 27 -9.49 8.02 14.88
CA MET A 27 -9.90 6.70 14.38
C MET A 27 -8.95 6.20 13.28
N LEU A 28 -8.55 7.07 12.36
CA LEU A 28 -7.57 6.74 11.33
C LEU A 28 -6.20 6.38 11.95
N ALA A 29 -5.71 7.17 12.91
CA ALA A 29 -4.44 6.90 13.58
C ALA A 29 -4.46 5.54 14.31
N ILE A 30 -5.55 5.21 15.00
CA ILE A 30 -5.73 3.90 15.63
C ILE A 30 -5.78 2.79 14.57
N GLY A 31 -6.50 2.97 13.48
CA GLY A 31 -6.56 2.03 12.36
C GLY A 31 -5.18 1.79 11.75
N PHE A 32 -4.43 2.86 11.48
CA PHE A 32 -3.06 2.79 10.95
C PHE A 32 -2.09 2.09 11.92
N PHE A 33 -2.20 2.37 13.21
CA PHE A 33 -1.42 1.68 14.25
C PHE A 33 -1.68 0.18 14.25
N VAL A 34 -2.94 -0.24 14.28
CA VAL A 34 -3.35 -1.66 14.30
C VAL A 34 -2.89 -2.37 13.03
N VAL A 35 -3.07 -1.73 11.88
CA VAL A 35 -2.61 -2.25 10.59
C VAL A 35 -1.09 -2.41 10.59
N ALA A 36 -0.34 -1.40 11.02
CA ALA A 36 1.11 -1.45 11.11
C ALA A 36 1.59 -2.59 12.02
N LEU A 37 0.94 -2.76 13.17
CA LEU A 37 1.23 -3.82 14.13
C LEU A 37 1.06 -5.21 13.50
N ILE A 38 -0.07 -5.46 12.83
CA ILE A 38 -0.38 -6.75 12.22
C ILE A 38 0.56 -7.03 11.03
N TYR A 39 0.71 -6.07 10.11
CA TYR A 39 1.49 -6.27 8.89
C TYR A 39 2.99 -6.35 9.13
N SER A 40 3.51 -5.58 10.09
CA SER A 40 4.90 -5.64 10.50
C SER A 40 5.27 -7.01 11.09
N ALA A 41 4.35 -7.64 11.84
CA ALA A 41 4.55 -9.00 12.35
C ALA A 41 4.68 -10.06 11.24
N VAL A 42 4.15 -9.79 10.04
CA VAL A 42 4.20 -10.70 8.86
C VAL A 42 5.28 -10.29 7.85
N GLY A 43 5.95 -9.14 8.06
CA GLY A 43 6.98 -8.61 7.15
C GLY A 43 6.41 -7.86 5.94
N PHE A 44 5.17 -7.38 6.01
CA PHE A 44 4.52 -6.58 4.97
C PHE A 44 4.29 -5.13 5.41
N GLY A 45 4.02 -4.23 4.45
CA GLY A 45 3.91 -2.79 4.71
C GLY A 45 2.53 -2.28 5.11
N GLY A 46 1.45 -2.96 4.86
CA GLY A 46 0.09 -2.49 5.17
C GLY A 46 -0.49 -1.44 4.22
N GLY A 47 0.23 -1.05 3.15
CA GLY A 47 -0.18 0.01 2.23
C GLY A 47 -1.55 -0.15 1.61
N SER A 48 -1.94 -1.37 1.25
CA SER A 48 -3.26 -1.67 0.72
C SER A 48 -4.38 -1.30 1.71
N THR A 49 -4.17 -1.58 3.00
CA THR A 49 -5.16 -1.27 4.04
C THR A 49 -5.12 0.21 4.42
N TYR A 50 -3.96 0.88 4.40
CA TYR A 50 -3.88 2.33 4.59
C TYR A 50 -4.66 3.08 3.52
N ILE A 51 -4.43 2.73 2.26
CA ILE A 51 -5.17 3.31 1.13
C ILE A 51 -6.67 3.04 1.27
N ALA A 52 -7.04 1.83 1.67
CA ALA A 52 -8.42 1.47 1.90
C ALA A 52 -9.07 2.32 2.99
N LEU A 53 -8.39 2.54 4.12
CA LEU A 53 -8.88 3.40 5.21
C LEU A 53 -9.01 4.86 4.77
N LEU A 54 -8.04 5.39 4.01
CA LEU A 54 -8.11 6.74 3.48
C LEU A 54 -9.25 6.90 2.48
N ALA A 55 -9.39 5.95 1.55
CA ALA A 55 -10.47 5.96 0.56
C ALA A 55 -11.87 5.87 1.21
N LEU A 56 -12.00 5.11 2.31
CA LEU A 56 -13.23 5.03 3.09
C LEU A 56 -13.52 6.28 3.93
N SER A 57 -12.53 7.14 4.11
CA SER A 57 -12.65 8.41 4.84
C SER A 57 -12.76 9.60 3.91
N ASP A 58 -13.18 9.37 2.65
CA ASP A 58 -13.43 10.37 1.61
C ASP A 58 -12.23 11.26 1.26
N TYR A 59 -11.00 10.75 1.46
CA TYR A 59 -9.80 11.45 1.00
C TYR A 59 -9.74 11.50 -0.53
N PRO A 60 -9.35 12.65 -1.12
CA PRO A 60 -9.19 12.77 -2.57
C PRO A 60 -8.19 11.75 -3.11
N ALA A 61 -8.50 11.13 -4.25
CA ALA A 61 -7.67 10.11 -4.88
C ALA A 61 -6.21 10.54 -5.11
N GLU A 62 -5.98 11.85 -5.33
CA GLU A 62 -4.65 12.44 -5.55
C GLU A 62 -3.81 12.49 -4.27
N VAL A 63 -4.44 12.65 -3.10
CA VAL A 63 -3.77 12.77 -1.81
C VAL A 63 -3.50 11.39 -1.18
N VAL A 64 -4.34 10.40 -1.45
CA VAL A 64 -4.24 9.05 -0.87
C VAL A 64 -2.85 8.44 -1.02
N PRO A 65 -2.22 8.41 -2.23
CA PRO A 65 -0.87 7.86 -2.38
C PRO A 65 0.20 8.67 -1.64
N LEU A 66 0.04 10.00 -1.54
CA LEU A 66 0.99 10.89 -0.86
C LEU A 66 1.03 10.67 0.65
N ILE A 67 -0.05 10.18 1.24
CA ILE A 67 -0.12 9.79 2.66
C ILE A 67 0.31 8.32 2.84
N ALA A 68 -0.19 7.43 2.00
CA ALA A 68 0.00 5.99 2.18
C ALA A 68 1.44 5.53 1.91
N LEU A 69 2.11 6.10 0.89
CA LEU A 69 3.46 5.71 0.53
C LEU A 69 4.50 6.03 1.61
N PRO A 70 4.52 7.23 2.25
CA PRO A 70 5.39 7.49 3.39
C PRO A 70 5.13 6.54 4.58
N CYS A 71 3.87 6.24 4.88
CA CYS A 71 3.51 5.27 5.93
C CYS A 71 4.03 3.87 5.61
N ASN A 72 3.93 3.45 4.35
CA ASN A 72 4.51 2.19 3.87
C ASN A 72 6.02 2.16 4.05
N ILE A 73 6.72 3.19 3.58
CA ILE A 73 8.17 3.33 3.71
C ILE A 73 8.58 3.18 5.18
N ALA A 74 7.88 3.86 6.09
CA ALA A 74 8.19 3.83 7.52
C ALA A 74 8.11 2.41 8.09
N VAL A 75 7.03 1.67 7.80
CA VAL A 75 6.85 0.30 8.32
C VAL A 75 7.85 -0.68 7.72
N VAL A 76 7.98 -0.68 6.39
CA VAL A 76 8.81 -1.69 5.72
C VAL A 76 10.31 -1.43 5.86
N SER A 77 10.73 -0.20 6.19
CA SER A 77 12.14 0.10 6.47
C SER A 77 12.68 -0.74 7.61
N VAL A 78 11.91 -0.92 8.68
CA VAL A 78 12.29 -1.77 9.81
C VAL A 78 12.35 -3.24 9.39
N GLY A 79 11.33 -3.73 8.66
CA GLY A 79 11.29 -5.10 8.15
C GLY A 79 12.45 -5.40 7.19
N SER A 80 12.74 -4.47 6.28
CA SER A 80 13.85 -4.59 5.33
C SER A 80 15.21 -4.60 6.03
N TYR A 81 15.41 -3.73 7.01
CA TYR A 81 16.62 -3.73 7.82
C TYR A 81 16.84 -5.06 8.55
N LEU A 82 15.81 -5.58 9.21
CA LEU A 82 15.86 -6.85 9.91
C LEU A 82 16.11 -8.03 8.96
N ALA A 83 15.52 -8.02 7.78
CA ALA A 83 15.70 -9.06 6.76
C ALA A 83 17.15 -9.16 6.29
N VAL A 84 17.82 -8.02 6.06
CA VAL A 84 19.25 -8.00 5.72
C VAL A 84 20.09 -8.47 6.89
N HIS A 85 19.81 -7.99 8.09
CA HIS A 85 20.60 -8.32 9.29
C HIS A 85 20.52 -9.81 9.64
N ARG A 86 19.37 -10.43 9.42
CA ARG A 86 19.14 -11.88 9.63
C ARG A 86 19.63 -12.75 8.47
N ARG A 87 20.16 -12.16 7.39
CA ARG A 87 20.58 -12.85 6.16
C ARG A 87 19.45 -13.64 5.48
N ASP A 88 18.20 -13.24 5.69
CA ASP A 88 17.03 -13.84 5.02
C ASP A 88 16.84 -13.30 3.59
N PHE A 89 17.61 -12.26 3.21
CA PHE A 89 17.50 -11.57 1.93
C PHE A 89 18.42 -12.16 0.87
N ASP A 90 17.87 -12.57 -0.28
CA ASP A 90 18.62 -13.08 -1.43
C ASP A 90 18.65 -12.03 -2.55
N TRP A 91 19.84 -11.40 -2.70
CA TRP A 91 20.07 -10.40 -3.75
C TRP A 91 19.92 -10.95 -5.17
N ARG A 92 20.35 -12.19 -5.41
CA ARG A 92 20.30 -12.81 -6.75
C ARG A 92 18.86 -13.02 -7.22
N LEU A 93 18.01 -13.41 -6.30
CA LEU A 93 16.58 -13.55 -6.55
C LEU A 93 15.90 -12.19 -6.73
N SER A 94 16.33 -11.18 -5.98
CA SER A 94 15.63 -9.89 -5.87
C SER A 94 15.93 -8.93 -7.01
N VAL A 95 17.18 -8.88 -7.49
CA VAL A 95 17.66 -7.92 -8.51
C VAL A 95 16.77 -7.88 -9.77
N PRO A 96 16.39 -9.01 -10.41
CA PRO A 96 15.60 -8.95 -11.64
C PRO A 96 14.21 -8.31 -11.43
N PHE A 97 13.62 -8.47 -10.23
CA PHE A 97 12.38 -7.76 -9.89
C PHE A 97 12.62 -6.26 -9.76
N PHE A 98 13.69 -5.86 -9.06
CA PHE A 98 13.95 -4.46 -8.74
C PHE A 98 14.32 -3.61 -9.96
N VAL A 99 15.16 -4.16 -10.84
CA VAL A 99 15.63 -3.45 -12.06
C VAL A 99 14.46 -2.97 -12.92
N ALA A 100 13.42 -3.79 -13.05
CA ALA A 100 12.24 -3.44 -13.82
C ALA A 100 11.20 -2.67 -12.99
N SER A 101 10.99 -3.03 -11.72
CA SER A 101 9.91 -2.43 -10.93
C SER A 101 10.17 -0.98 -10.53
N VAL A 102 11.41 -0.62 -10.20
CA VAL A 102 11.74 0.74 -9.75
C VAL A 102 11.41 1.80 -10.81
N PRO A 103 11.92 1.69 -12.06
CA PRO A 103 11.56 2.66 -13.09
C PRO A 103 10.08 2.63 -13.43
N MET A 104 9.45 1.45 -13.41
CA MET A 104 8.02 1.33 -13.71
C MET A 104 7.15 1.88 -12.58
N ALA A 105 7.55 1.80 -11.32
CA ALA A 105 6.86 2.44 -10.21
C ALA A 105 6.95 3.98 -10.29
N PHE A 106 8.08 4.51 -10.71
CA PHE A 106 8.22 5.94 -10.99
C PHE A 106 7.28 6.39 -12.11
N VAL A 107 7.30 5.68 -13.24
CA VAL A 107 6.39 5.96 -14.37
C VAL A 107 4.93 5.85 -13.94
N GLY A 108 4.57 4.81 -13.19
CA GLY A 108 3.22 4.64 -12.64
C GLY A 108 2.79 5.81 -11.77
N GLY A 109 3.70 6.32 -10.94
CA GLY A 109 3.45 7.50 -10.10
C GLY A 109 3.23 8.80 -10.91
N LEU A 110 3.84 8.91 -12.08
CA LEU A 110 3.66 10.06 -12.97
C LEU A 110 2.33 10.05 -13.74
N ILE A 111 1.72 8.89 -13.94
CA ILE A 111 0.49 8.77 -14.72
C ILE A 111 -0.66 9.49 -14.01
N PRO A 112 -1.26 10.53 -14.60
CA PRO A 112 -2.48 11.13 -14.06
C PRO A 112 -3.64 10.15 -14.27
N LEU A 113 -4.32 9.81 -13.18
CA LEU A 113 -5.51 8.97 -13.22
C LEU A 113 -6.72 9.79 -12.79
N ASP A 114 -7.80 9.67 -13.55
CA ASP A 114 -9.10 10.14 -13.08
C ASP A 114 -9.52 9.34 -11.85
N ALA A 115 -10.25 9.97 -10.94
CA ALA A 115 -10.71 9.32 -9.71
C ALA A 115 -11.46 8.00 -9.99
N THR A 116 -12.26 7.96 -11.05
CA THR A 116 -12.99 6.76 -11.47
C THR A 116 -12.05 5.59 -11.80
N VAL A 117 -11.01 5.86 -12.62
CA VAL A 117 -10.01 4.85 -13.00
C VAL A 117 -9.15 4.45 -11.80
N TYR A 118 -8.77 5.42 -10.96
CA TYR A 118 -8.02 5.17 -9.74
C TYR A 118 -8.75 4.20 -8.80
N PHE A 119 -10.02 4.48 -8.47
CA PHE A 119 -10.79 3.63 -7.57
C PHE A 119 -11.12 2.26 -8.18
N LEU A 120 -11.29 2.17 -9.50
CA LEU A 120 -11.43 0.89 -10.19
C LEU A 120 -10.16 0.04 -10.04
N LEU A 121 -9.00 0.61 -10.38
CA LEU A 121 -7.70 -0.07 -10.24
C LEU A 121 -7.42 -0.45 -8.78
N LEU A 122 -7.71 0.44 -7.85
CA LEU A 122 -7.57 0.21 -6.43
C LEU A 122 -8.46 -0.96 -5.99
N GLY A 123 -9.75 -0.94 -6.29
CA GLY A 123 -10.69 -1.97 -5.90
C GLY A 123 -10.34 -3.35 -6.48
N LEU A 124 -10.01 -3.42 -7.78
CA LEU A 124 -9.55 -4.65 -8.41
C LEU A 124 -8.26 -5.18 -7.79
N SER A 125 -7.30 -4.28 -7.56
CA SER A 125 -6.03 -4.63 -6.93
C SER A 125 -6.23 -5.21 -5.54
N LEU A 126 -7.05 -4.57 -4.70
CA LEU A 126 -7.37 -5.05 -3.36
C LEU A 126 -8.12 -6.38 -3.39
N ALA A 127 -9.09 -6.55 -4.30
CA ALA A 127 -9.85 -7.81 -4.44
C ALA A 127 -8.91 -8.97 -4.81
N ILE A 128 -8.05 -8.79 -5.82
CA ILE A 128 -7.07 -9.80 -6.25
C ILE A 128 -6.09 -10.12 -5.11
N ALA A 129 -5.57 -9.10 -4.43
CA ALA A 129 -4.66 -9.28 -3.29
C ALA A 129 -5.33 -10.03 -2.14
N GLY A 130 -6.57 -9.67 -1.80
CA GLY A 130 -7.34 -10.31 -0.75
C GLY A 130 -7.60 -11.79 -1.03
N VAL A 131 -8.07 -12.13 -2.24
CA VAL A 131 -8.24 -13.52 -2.69
C VAL A 131 -6.91 -14.28 -2.62
N SER A 132 -5.83 -13.68 -3.12
CA SER A 132 -4.50 -14.28 -3.14
C SER A 132 -3.98 -14.60 -1.73
N LEU A 133 -4.26 -13.74 -0.75
CA LEU A 133 -3.89 -13.97 0.65
C LEU A 133 -4.71 -15.07 1.31
N ILE A 134 -6.00 -15.20 0.96
CA ILE A 134 -6.90 -16.23 1.51
C ILE A 134 -6.51 -17.62 0.98
N VAL A 135 -6.24 -17.70 -0.34
CA VAL A 135 -5.95 -18.98 -1.04
C VAL A 135 -4.49 -19.43 -0.82
N ARG A 136 -3.68 -18.62 -0.14
CA ARG A 136 -2.26 -18.89 0.06
C ARG A 136 -2.04 -20.26 0.69
N THR A 137 -1.46 -21.18 -0.08
CA THR A 137 -0.89 -22.42 0.41
C THR A 137 0.63 -22.22 0.57
N ALA A 138 1.17 -22.62 1.71
CA ALA A 138 2.62 -22.63 1.92
C ALA A 138 3.19 -23.91 1.27
N PRO A 139 3.90 -23.84 0.14
CA PRO A 139 4.52 -25.02 -0.44
C PRO A 139 5.87 -25.29 0.21
N ASP A 140 6.11 -26.52 0.59
CA ASP A 140 7.42 -27.02 0.95
C ASP A 140 8.26 -27.24 -0.32
N GLY A 141 9.44 -26.65 -0.36
CA GLY A 141 10.43 -26.81 -1.43
C GLY A 141 10.61 -25.54 -2.29
N ALA A 142 11.85 -25.03 -2.30
CA ALA A 142 12.26 -23.93 -3.16
C ALA A 142 12.94 -24.44 -4.42
N THR A 143 12.56 -23.93 -5.57
CA THR A 143 13.25 -24.14 -6.85
C THR A 143 14.14 -22.95 -7.16
N THR A 144 15.36 -23.18 -7.67
CA THR A 144 16.27 -22.09 -8.02
C THR A 144 15.84 -21.41 -9.31
N LEU A 145 15.93 -20.07 -9.35
CA LEU A 145 15.73 -19.29 -10.56
C LEU A 145 16.82 -19.59 -11.59
N GLY A 146 16.45 -20.23 -12.70
CA GLY A 146 17.32 -20.32 -13.87
C GLY A 146 17.26 -19.04 -14.72
N ALA A 147 18.09 -18.95 -15.78
CA ALA A 147 18.16 -17.80 -16.68
C ALA A 147 16.78 -17.36 -17.27
N ARG A 148 15.90 -18.30 -17.59
CA ARG A 148 14.51 -18.02 -18.01
C ARG A 148 13.68 -17.36 -16.91
N GLY A 149 13.97 -17.61 -15.65
CA GLY A 149 13.31 -17.00 -14.50
C GLY A 149 13.60 -15.51 -14.38
N TRP A 150 14.76 -15.03 -14.84
CA TRP A 150 15.11 -13.60 -14.77
C TRP A 150 14.21 -12.74 -15.66
N GLY A 151 13.93 -13.16 -16.88
CA GLY A 151 13.00 -12.47 -17.77
C GLY A 151 11.59 -12.38 -17.19
N LEU A 152 11.07 -13.50 -16.68
CA LEU A 152 9.75 -13.54 -16.04
C LEU A 152 9.71 -12.69 -14.77
N ALA A 153 10.76 -12.73 -13.94
CA ALA A 153 10.88 -11.90 -12.75
C ALA A 153 10.85 -10.40 -13.09
N SER A 154 11.55 -10.00 -14.16
CA SER A 154 11.55 -8.61 -14.63
C SER A 154 10.16 -8.18 -15.15
N VAL A 155 9.48 -9.02 -15.90
CA VAL A 155 8.11 -8.73 -16.38
C VAL A 155 7.13 -8.60 -15.22
N ILE A 156 7.16 -9.53 -14.26
CA ILE A 156 6.32 -9.48 -13.05
C ILE A 156 6.67 -8.23 -12.23
N GLY A 157 7.97 -7.99 -11.99
CA GLY A 157 8.45 -6.84 -11.24
C GLY A 157 8.02 -5.52 -11.89
N GLY A 158 8.19 -5.38 -13.20
CA GLY A 158 7.78 -4.19 -13.95
C GLY A 158 6.27 -3.93 -13.90
N GLY A 159 5.45 -4.95 -14.15
CA GLY A 159 4.00 -4.83 -14.08
C GLY A 159 3.50 -4.47 -12.68
N LEU A 160 4.03 -5.13 -11.64
CA LEU A 160 3.69 -4.83 -10.25
C LEU A 160 4.25 -3.47 -9.81
N GLY A 161 5.42 -3.05 -10.31
CA GLY A 161 5.98 -1.74 -10.07
C GLY A 161 5.09 -0.65 -10.64
N LEU A 162 4.66 -0.77 -11.89
CA LEU A 162 3.76 0.18 -12.54
C LEU A 162 2.45 0.33 -11.75
N LEU A 163 1.80 -0.78 -11.45
CA LEU A 163 0.57 -0.80 -10.66
C LEU A 163 0.78 -0.18 -9.27
N SER A 164 1.90 -0.51 -8.63
CA SER A 164 2.29 0.04 -7.33
C SER A 164 2.43 1.55 -7.34
N GLY A 165 3.07 2.11 -8.37
CA GLY A 165 3.23 3.54 -8.54
C GLY A 165 1.92 4.27 -8.81
N MET A 166 1.06 3.68 -9.68
CA MET A 166 -0.25 4.23 -10.02
C MET A 166 -1.17 4.31 -8.80
N VAL A 167 -1.27 3.23 -8.03
CA VAL A 167 -2.23 3.09 -6.93
C VAL A 167 -1.65 3.50 -5.58
N GLY A 168 -0.32 3.41 -5.39
CA GLY A 168 0.34 3.76 -4.14
C GLY A 168 0.45 2.62 -3.12
N ILE A 169 0.25 1.34 -3.53
CA ILE A 169 0.21 0.18 -2.61
C ILE A 169 1.60 -0.33 -2.21
N GLY A 170 2.63 -0.09 -3.03
CA GLY A 170 3.99 -0.65 -2.81
C GLY A 170 4.22 -2.02 -3.45
N GLY A 171 3.19 -2.71 -3.94
CA GLY A 171 3.25 -3.90 -4.81
C GLY A 171 3.58 -5.24 -4.15
N GLY A 172 4.16 -5.29 -2.95
CA GLY A 172 4.62 -6.55 -2.34
C GLY A 172 3.51 -7.52 -1.96
N ILE A 173 2.30 -7.02 -1.71
CA ILE A 173 1.13 -7.85 -1.42
C ILE A 173 0.75 -8.75 -2.61
N PHE A 174 1.05 -8.32 -3.84
CA PHE A 174 0.84 -9.10 -5.06
C PHE A 174 2.01 -10.02 -5.35
N LEU A 175 3.24 -9.56 -5.04
CA LEU A 175 4.44 -10.32 -5.31
C LEU A 175 4.52 -11.59 -4.47
N ALA A 176 4.15 -11.53 -3.19
CA ALA A 176 4.22 -12.66 -2.27
C ALA A 176 3.46 -13.91 -2.76
N PRO A 177 2.16 -13.84 -3.12
CA PRO A 177 1.45 -15.03 -3.61
C PRO A 177 2.02 -15.56 -4.93
N ILE A 178 2.51 -14.70 -5.82
CA ILE A 178 3.17 -15.11 -7.07
C ILE A 178 4.42 -15.94 -6.77
N LEU A 179 5.28 -15.44 -5.88
CA LEU A 179 6.53 -16.13 -5.50
C LEU A 179 6.25 -17.45 -4.78
N HIS A 180 5.21 -17.49 -3.92
CA HIS A 180 4.79 -18.72 -3.27
C HIS A 180 4.25 -19.74 -4.28
N HIS A 181 3.42 -19.30 -5.24
CA HIS A 181 2.88 -20.19 -6.27
C HIS A 181 3.98 -20.74 -7.18
N LEU A 182 4.96 -19.91 -7.53
CA LEU A 182 6.11 -20.33 -8.35
C LEU A 182 7.16 -21.11 -7.55
N ARG A 183 7.04 -21.22 -6.22
CA ARG A 183 7.97 -21.91 -5.33
C ARG A 183 9.43 -21.43 -5.46
N TRP A 184 9.62 -20.13 -5.70
CA TRP A 184 10.96 -19.60 -6.02
C TRP A 184 11.84 -19.37 -4.81
N ALA A 185 11.29 -19.35 -3.61
CA ALA A 185 12.06 -19.19 -2.39
C ALA A 185 11.29 -19.68 -1.14
N SER A 186 11.99 -19.74 -0.01
CA SER A 186 11.37 -19.99 1.29
C SER A 186 10.46 -18.84 1.70
N SER A 187 9.49 -19.11 2.58
CA SER A 187 8.57 -18.07 3.07
C SER A 187 9.30 -16.89 3.73
N LYS A 188 10.42 -17.12 4.41
CA LYS A 188 11.26 -16.07 5.02
C LYS A 188 11.91 -15.18 3.96
N THR A 189 12.51 -15.79 2.95
CA THR A 189 13.12 -15.07 1.81
C THR A 189 12.08 -14.29 1.01
N ILE A 190 10.89 -14.86 0.78
CA ILE A 190 9.79 -14.17 0.10
C ILE A 190 9.34 -12.95 0.91
N ALA A 191 9.15 -13.07 2.22
CA ALA A 191 8.79 -11.94 3.08
C ALA A 191 9.87 -10.84 3.05
N ALA A 192 11.15 -11.22 3.12
CA ALA A 192 12.27 -10.31 3.01
C ALA A 192 12.28 -9.56 1.66
N LEU A 193 12.13 -10.30 0.54
CA LEU A 193 12.06 -9.73 -0.79
C LEU A 193 10.88 -8.78 -0.94
N CYS A 194 9.70 -9.16 -0.46
CA CYS A 194 8.49 -8.33 -0.51
C CYS A 194 8.66 -7.03 0.30
N SER A 195 9.27 -7.07 1.48
CA SER A 195 9.54 -5.87 2.27
C SER A 195 10.43 -4.88 1.51
N PHE A 196 11.52 -5.36 0.90
CA PHE A 196 12.39 -4.52 0.06
C PHE A 196 11.68 -4.03 -1.20
N PHE A 197 10.91 -4.89 -1.85
CA PHE A 197 10.14 -4.54 -3.03
C PHE A 197 9.16 -3.40 -2.74
N ILE A 198 8.45 -3.48 -1.60
CA ILE A 198 7.56 -2.41 -1.15
C ILE A 198 8.36 -1.14 -0.89
N LEU A 199 9.50 -1.23 -0.20
CA LEU A 199 10.32 -0.08 0.16
C LEU A 199 10.75 0.71 -1.07
N ILE A 200 11.42 0.03 -2.02
CA ILE A 200 11.98 0.71 -3.20
C ILE A 200 10.89 1.21 -4.16
N ASN A 201 9.80 0.46 -4.33
CA ASN A 201 8.69 0.88 -5.18
C ASN A 201 7.88 2.01 -4.53
N SER A 202 7.75 2.03 -3.19
CA SER A 202 7.11 3.14 -2.48
C SER A 202 7.95 4.43 -2.58
N LEU A 203 9.28 4.34 -2.48
CA LEU A 203 10.17 5.48 -2.69
C LEU A 203 10.08 6.00 -4.13
N SER A 204 10.16 5.10 -5.10
CA SER A 204 10.12 5.43 -6.52
C SER A 204 8.76 5.97 -6.95
N GLY A 205 7.67 5.33 -6.50
CA GLY A 205 6.30 5.76 -6.76
C GLY A 205 5.99 7.11 -6.10
N LEU A 206 6.47 7.34 -4.87
CA LEU A 206 6.32 8.62 -4.18
C LEU A 206 7.02 9.75 -4.95
N ALA A 207 8.22 9.51 -5.46
CA ALA A 207 8.92 10.48 -6.30
C ALA A 207 8.10 10.82 -7.56
N GLY A 208 7.52 9.81 -8.24
CA GLY A 208 6.64 10.02 -9.39
C GLY A 208 5.37 10.80 -9.02
N GLN A 209 4.71 10.43 -7.93
CA GLN A 209 3.50 11.11 -7.44
C GLN A 209 3.80 12.58 -7.08
N THR A 210 4.92 12.85 -6.39
CA THR A 210 5.33 14.22 -6.03
C THR A 210 5.58 15.08 -7.26
N LEU A 211 6.23 14.55 -8.28
CA LEU A 211 6.46 15.28 -9.53
C LEU A 211 5.15 15.54 -10.30
N LYS A 212 4.20 14.62 -10.23
CA LYS A 212 2.89 14.76 -10.87
C LYS A 212 2.03 15.83 -10.19
N THR A 213 1.94 15.81 -8.87
CA THR A 213 1.04 16.70 -8.10
C THR A 213 1.65 18.04 -7.73
N GLY A 214 2.96 18.17 -7.87
CA GLY A 214 3.72 19.35 -7.45
C GLY A 214 4.15 19.28 -5.98
N THR A 215 5.19 20.04 -5.66
CA THR A 215 5.82 20.05 -4.32
C THR A 215 4.88 20.53 -3.23
N ASP A 216 4.03 21.52 -3.50
CA ASP A 216 3.13 22.08 -2.49
C ASP A 216 2.07 21.06 -2.02
N SER A 217 1.48 20.32 -2.96
CA SER A 217 0.53 19.25 -2.66
C SER A 217 1.21 18.08 -1.94
N ALA A 218 2.45 17.75 -2.32
CA ALA A 218 3.22 16.70 -1.66
C ALA A 218 3.59 17.08 -0.21
N ILE A 219 3.97 18.34 0.03
CA ILE A 219 4.25 18.86 1.37
C ILE A 219 2.98 18.85 2.22
N SER A 220 1.85 19.31 1.67
CA SER A 220 0.55 19.26 2.36
C SER A 220 0.16 17.83 2.75
N GLY A 221 0.25 16.88 1.81
CA GLY A 221 -0.01 15.46 2.08
C GLY A 221 0.93 14.87 3.14
N LEU A 222 2.20 15.30 3.16
CA LEU A 222 3.15 14.86 4.18
C LEU A 222 2.79 15.41 5.56
N TYR A 223 2.34 16.66 5.68
CA TYR A 223 1.86 17.22 6.95
C TYR A 223 0.65 16.47 7.49
N GLU A 224 -0.30 16.12 6.62
CA GLU A 224 -1.45 15.29 7.00
C GLU A 224 -1.02 13.87 7.41
N ALA A 225 0.05 13.34 6.82
CA ALA A 225 0.60 12.04 7.16
C ALA A 225 1.30 11.99 8.52
N ILE A 226 1.77 13.10 9.10
CA ILE A 226 2.59 13.09 10.33
C ILE A 226 1.94 12.31 11.48
N PRO A 227 0.69 12.55 11.89
CA PRO A 227 0.07 11.79 12.98
C PRO A 227 -0.08 10.31 12.62
N LEU A 228 -0.36 9.99 11.35
CA LEU A 228 -0.46 8.62 10.86
C LEU A 228 0.91 7.95 10.81
N LEU A 229 1.97 8.66 10.42
CA LEU A 229 3.36 8.18 10.46
C LEU A 229 3.79 7.81 11.88
N ILE A 230 3.47 8.63 12.86
CA ILE A 230 3.77 8.33 14.27
C ILE A 230 3.06 7.05 14.69
N ALA A 231 1.77 6.91 14.40
CA ALA A 231 0.97 5.73 14.70
C ALA A 231 1.55 4.47 14.04
N VAL A 232 1.94 4.57 12.75
CA VAL A 232 2.51 3.49 11.96
C VAL A 232 3.88 3.07 12.46
N VAL A 233 4.76 4.02 12.82
CA VAL A 233 6.08 3.70 13.40
C VAL A 233 5.93 2.99 14.72
N LEU A 234 5.06 3.48 15.60
CA LEU A 234 4.80 2.83 16.89
C LEU A 234 4.22 1.42 16.71
N GLY A 235 3.20 1.27 15.85
CA GLY A 235 2.62 -0.03 15.52
C GLY A 235 3.62 -0.98 14.89
N GLY A 236 4.45 -0.49 13.96
CA GLY A 236 5.48 -1.24 13.28
C GLY A 236 6.60 -1.74 14.20
N VAL A 237 7.07 -0.90 15.13
CA VAL A 237 8.09 -1.28 16.13
C VAL A 237 7.54 -2.32 17.10
N VAL A 238 6.31 -2.12 17.56
CA VAL A 238 5.65 -3.07 18.46
C VAL A 238 5.40 -4.39 17.74
N GLY A 239 4.79 -4.36 16.54
CA GLY A 239 4.53 -5.56 15.74
C GLY A 239 5.78 -6.32 15.34
N GLY A 240 6.85 -5.63 14.96
CA GLY A 240 8.13 -6.24 14.61
C GLY A 240 8.82 -6.97 15.77
N ARG A 241 8.54 -6.57 17.02
CA ARG A 241 9.01 -7.30 18.23
C ARG A 241 8.16 -8.52 18.54
N PHE A 242 6.90 -8.50 18.15
CA PHE A 242 5.96 -9.63 18.30
C PHE A 242 5.99 -10.57 17.08
N VAL A 243 7.04 -10.57 16.27
CA VAL A 243 7.31 -11.67 15.32
C VAL A 243 7.53 -12.92 16.12
N ILE A 244 6.45 -13.49 16.62
CA ILE A 244 6.43 -14.75 17.34
C ILE A 244 6.59 -15.84 16.29
N GLU A 245 7.74 -16.49 16.33
CA GLU A 245 7.99 -17.71 15.58
C GLU A 245 6.86 -18.70 15.88
N GLY A 246 5.96 -18.89 14.92
CA GLY A 246 4.88 -19.87 14.98
C GLY A 246 3.45 -19.37 14.92
N PHE A 247 3.13 -18.14 15.28
CA PHE A 247 1.74 -17.63 15.19
C PHE A 247 1.42 -16.94 13.86
N ALA A 248 2.45 -16.74 13.06
CA ALA A 248 2.44 -15.71 12.03
C ALA A 248 1.72 -16.09 10.76
N ASN A 249 1.37 -17.34 10.45
CA ASN A 249 1.46 -17.40 9.01
C ASN A 249 0.16 -17.52 8.26
N GLN A 250 -0.70 -18.41 8.55
CA GLN A 250 -1.83 -18.62 7.65
C GLN A 250 -3.10 -17.87 8.10
N ARG A 251 -3.42 -17.92 9.38
CA ARG A 251 -4.65 -17.29 9.89
C ARG A 251 -4.62 -15.77 9.82
N VAL A 252 -3.48 -15.16 10.15
CA VAL A 252 -3.31 -13.69 10.05
C VAL A 252 -3.37 -13.27 8.58
N ALA A 253 -2.70 -13.98 7.68
CA ALA A 253 -2.78 -13.71 6.25
C ALA A 253 -4.22 -13.85 5.71
N GLN A 254 -4.96 -14.88 6.14
CA GLN A 254 -6.35 -15.09 5.73
C GLN A 254 -7.29 -13.99 6.27
N LEU A 255 -7.17 -13.62 7.55
CA LEU A 255 -7.97 -12.53 8.13
C LEU A 255 -7.66 -11.18 7.43
N THR A 256 -6.39 -10.91 7.19
CA THR A 256 -5.97 -9.74 6.42
C THR A 256 -6.51 -9.79 4.99
N GLY A 257 -6.42 -10.95 4.34
CA GLY A 257 -6.94 -11.15 3.00
C GLY A 257 -8.45 -10.93 2.93
N LEU A 258 -9.20 -11.41 3.92
CA LEU A 258 -10.64 -11.18 4.01
C LEU A 258 -10.96 -9.68 4.17
N LEU A 259 -10.26 -8.98 5.04
CA LEU A 259 -10.44 -7.54 5.24
C LEU A 259 -10.16 -6.77 3.95
N VAL A 260 -9.02 -7.04 3.32
CA VAL A 260 -8.61 -6.38 2.06
C VAL A 260 -9.60 -6.68 0.94
N LEU A 261 -10.10 -7.92 0.85
CA LEU A 261 -11.11 -8.32 -0.13
C LEU A 261 -12.44 -7.57 0.09
N LEU A 262 -12.92 -7.53 1.33
CA LEU A 262 -14.17 -6.81 1.66
C LEU A 262 -14.08 -5.33 1.31
N VAL A 263 -12.95 -4.70 1.61
CA VAL A 263 -12.74 -3.29 1.26
C VAL A 263 -12.66 -3.10 -0.26
N GLY A 264 -11.92 -3.97 -0.95
CA GLY A 264 -11.85 -3.94 -2.42
C GLY A 264 -13.22 -4.07 -3.07
N LEU A 265 -14.04 -5.02 -2.61
CA LEU A 265 -15.41 -5.20 -3.09
C LEU A 265 -16.30 -4.00 -2.78
N ARG A 266 -16.17 -3.39 -1.61
CA ARG A 266 -16.91 -2.17 -1.27
C ARG A 266 -16.55 -1.01 -2.18
N ILE A 267 -15.26 -0.82 -2.47
CA ILE A 267 -14.80 0.23 -3.40
C ILE A 267 -15.36 -0.02 -4.80
N LEU A 268 -15.32 -1.26 -5.29
CA LEU A 268 -15.88 -1.61 -6.59
C LEU A 268 -17.39 -1.42 -6.63
N TRP A 269 -18.10 -1.74 -5.56
CA TRP A 269 -19.53 -1.52 -5.47
C TRP A 269 -19.87 -0.03 -5.47
N ALA A 270 -19.17 0.79 -4.69
CA ALA A 270 -19.33 2.24 -4.71
C ALA A 270 -19.02 2.79 -6.11
N TRP A 271 -17.93 2.33 -6.75
CA TRP A 271 -17.58 2.71 -8.12
C TRP A 271 -18.70 2.39 -9.12
N SER A 272 -19.30 1.20 -9.04
CA SER A 272 -20.41 0.82 -9.93
C SER A 272 -21.63 1.73 -9.76
N SER A 273 -21.89 2.20 -8.55
CA SER A 273 -23.00 3.11 -8.27
C SER A 273 -22.80 4.50 -8.91
N TYR A 274 -21.55 4.96 -9.07
CA TYR A 274 -21.22 6.21 -9.76
C TYR A 274 -21.41 6.13 -11.29
N LEU A 275 -21.39 4.94 -11.88
CA LEU A 275 -21.61 4.76 -13.33
C LEU A 275 -23.10 4.78 -13.72
N HIS A 276 -24.00 4.68 -12.76
CA HIS A 276 -25.44 4.65 -12.98
C HIS A 276 -26.14 6.00 -12.72
N VAL A 277 -25.36 7.04 -12.42
CA VAL A 277 -25.81 8.43 -12.29
C VAL A 277 -25.27 9.28 -13.44
#